data_69b8c932be444c34249bf7f3fda246c3
#
_entry.id   69b8c932be444c34249bf7f3fda246c3
#
_cell.length_a   1.000
_cell.length_b   1.000
_cell.length_c   1.000
_cell.angle_alpha   90.00
_cell.angle_beta   90.00
_cell.angle_gamma   90.00
#
_symmetry.space_group_name_H-M   'P 1'
#
loop_
_entity.id
_entity.type
_entity.pdbx_description
1 polymer ?
#
loop_
_entity_poly.entity_id
_entity_poly.type
_entity_poly.pdbx_seq_one_letter_code
_entity_poly.pdbx_strand_id
1 'polypeptide(L)'
;MPRILGIDIPNNKHINISLRYIYGIGPHIADEICRMASIDPSTKAGDLTEANITAILQILQEHYTVEGDLRRQVAQNIRRLMAINSYRGTRHRKNLPVHGQRTKTNARTRKGGKKTVGAIRDRTELKQANAK
;
A
#
# COMPACT_ATOMS: atom_id res chain seq x y z
N MET A 1 -9.34 18.15 11.03
CA MET A 1 -8.92 17.26 9.91
C MET A 1 -10.08 16.30 9.67
N PRO A 2 -10.64 16.28 8.46
CA PRO A 2 -11.70 15.31 8.18
C PRO A 2 -11.12 13.89 8.26
N ARG A 3 -11.89 12.99 8.89
CA ARG A 3 -11.50 11.61 9.11
C ARG A 3 -12.46 10.70 8.37
N ILE A 4 -11.92 9.92 7.43
CA ILE A 4 -12.70 8.99 6.59
C ILE A 4 -12.20 7.57 6.87
N LEU A 5 -13.10 6.66 7.25
CA LEU A 5 -12.76 5.28 7.64
C LEU A 5 -11.63 5.19 8.69
N GLY A 6 -11.57 6.16 9.60
CA GLY A 6 -10.55 6.22 10.63
C GLY A 6 -9.20 6.80 10.20
N ILE A 7 -9.07 7.24 8.94
CA ILE A 7 -7.84 7.82 8.39
C ILE A 7 -7.98 9.34 8.29
N ASP A 8 -6.97 10.04 8.77
CA ASP A 8 -6.90 11.49 8.66
C ASP A 8 -6.42 11.88 7.26
N ILE A 9 -7.24 12.67 6.56
CA ILE A 9 -6.90 13.17 5.22
C ILE A 9 -6.44 14.63 5.28
N PRO A 10 -5.51 15.06 4.41
CA PRO A 10 -4.98 16.43 4.41
C PRO A 10 -6.05 17.46 4.07
N ASN A 11 -6.22 18.47 4.91
CA ASN A 11 -7.22 19.54 4.74
C ASN A 11 -6.94 20.50 3.59
N ASN A 12 -5.65 20.76 3.36
CA ASN A 12 -5.16 21.80 2.45
C ASN A 12 -5.14 21.37 0.98
N LYS A 13 -5.44 20.10 0.69
CA LYS A 13 -5.47 19.53 -0.65
C LYS A 13 -6.90 19.43 -1.18
N HIS A 14 -7.04 19.40 -2.51
CA HIS A 14 -8.30 19.08 -3.16
C HIS A 14 -8.78 17.67 -2.78
N ILE A 15 -10.09 17.49 -2.73
CA ILE A 15 -10.68 16.23 -2.25
C ILE A 15 -10.24 15.01 -3.07
N ASN A 16 -10.16 15.13 -4.38
CA ASN A 16 -9.70 14.06 -5.26
C ASN A 16 -8.25 13.64 -4.98
N ILE A 17 -7.40 14.54 -4.48
CA ILE A 17 -6.02 14.23 -4.07
C ILE A 17 -6.01 13.69 -2.64
N SER A 18 -6.82 14.25 -1.75
CA SER A 18 -6.88 13.84 -0.34
C SER A 18 -7.41 12.41 -0.18
N LEU A 19 -8.37 11.98 -0.99
CA LEU A 19 -8.88 10.60 -0.99
C LEU A 19 -7.83 9.56 -1.35
N ARG A 20 -6.80 9.92 -2.13
CA ARG A 20 -5.70 8.99 -2.50
C ARG A 20 -4.79 8.61 -1.34
N TYR A 21 -4.94 9.26 -0.17
CA TYR A 21 -4.22 8.85 1.05
C TYR A 21 -4.82 7.59 1.68
N ILE A 22 -6.03 7.21 1.27
CA ILE A 22 -6.68 5.97 1.68
C ILE A 22 -6.15 4.82 0.81
N TYR A 23 -5.63 3.77 1.44
CA TYR A 23 -5.11 2.62 0.71
C TYR A 23 -6.21 1.91 -0.10
N GLY A 24 -6.00 1.81 -1.39
CA GLY A 24 -6.96 1.23 -2.34
C GLY A 24 -7.66 2.28 -3.21
N ILE A 25 -7.51 3.57 -2.91
CA ILE A 25 -8.08 4.65 -3.73
C ILE A 25 -6.97 5.26 -4.61
N GLY A 26 -7.13 5.08 -5.91
CA GLY A 26 -6.29 5.72 -6.94
C GLY A 26 -6.95 6.99 -7.50
N PRO A 27 -6.29 7.67 -8.46
CA PRO A 27 -6.85 8.89 -9.06
C PRO A 27 -8.22 8.66 -9.71
N HIS A 28 -8.39 7.61 -10.49
CA HIS A 28 -9.65 7.28 -11.15
C HIS A 28 -10.80 7.06 -10.15
N ILE A 29 -10.55 6.24 -9.12
CA ILE A 29 -11.55 5.95 -8.08
C ILE A 29 -11.88 7.23 -7.28
N ALA A 30 -10.90 8.08 -6.98
CA ALA A 30 -11.13 9.34 -6.28
C ALA A 30 -12.07 10.28 -7.08
N ASP A 31 -11.83 10.40 -8.39
CA ASP A 31 -12.67 11.23 -9.27
C ASP A 31 -14.08 10.62 -9.44
N GLU A 32 -14.18 9.29 -9.48
CA GLU A 32 -15.46 8.57 -9.53
C GLU A 32 -16.28 8.78 -8.25
N ILE A 33 -15.65 8.70 -7.07
CA ILE A 33 -16.29 8.98 -5.77
C ILE A 33 -16.80 10.41 -5.73
N CYS A 34 -16.00 11.39 -6.15
CA CYS A 34 -16.41 12.79 -6.22
C CYS A 34 -17.64 12.96 -7.12
N ARG A 35 -17.69 12.28 -8.26
CA ARG A 35 -18.83 12.31 -9.18
C ARG A 35 -20.09 11.71 -8.57
N MET A 36 -19.97 10.52 -7.94
CA MET A 36 -21.10 9.86 -7.28
C MET A 36 -21.64 10.65 -6.09
N ALA A 37 -20.75 11.28 -5.33
CA ALA A 37 -21.13 12.14 -4.20
C ALA A 37 -21.61 13.54 -4.64
N SER A 38 -21.56 13.88 -5.94
CA SER A 38 -21.86 15.21 -6.48
C SER A 38 -21.04 16.33 -5.84
N ILE A 39 -19.76 16.06 -5.58
CA ILE A 39 -18.79 17.00 -4.99
C ILE A 39 -17.85 17.48 -6.08
N ASP A 40 -17.59 18.79 -6.15
CA ASP A 40 -16.58 19.34 -7.04
C ASP A 40 -15.17 18.83 -6.63
N PRO A 41 -14.44 18.14 -7.52
CA PRO A 41 -13.09 17.62 -7.25
C PRO A 41 -12.09 18.70 -6.80
N SER A 42 -12.33 19.98 -7.16
CA SER A 42 -11.49 21.13 -6.80
C SER A 42 -11.72 21.64 -5.37
N THR A 43 -12.78 21.19 -4.71
CA THR A 43 -13.07 21.58 -3.32
C THR A 43 -11.97 21.06 -2.40
N LYS A 44 -11.53 21.89 -1.44
CA LYS A 44 -10.56 21.43 -0.43
C LYS A 44 -11.22 20.47 0.56
N ALA A 45 -10.45 19.48 0.99
CA ALA A 45 -10.95 18.50 1.95
C ALA A 45 -11.34 19.11 3.31
N GLY A 46 -10.78 20.28 3.67
CA GLY A 46 -11.14 21.02 4.88
C GLY A 46 -12.50 21.70 4.82
N ASP A 47 -13.01 21.97 3.62
CA ASP A 47 -14.27 22.71 3.38
C ASP A 47 -15.46 21.75 3.19
N LEU A 48 -15.25 20.45 3.36
CA LEU A 48 -16.30 19.43 3.24
C LEU A 48 -17.31 19.57 4.39
N THR A 49 -18.59 19.50 4.02
CA THR A 49 -19.69 19.39 5.00
C THR A 49 -19.80 17.96 5.56
N GLU A 50 -20.41 17.81 6.73
CA GLU A 50 -20.65 16.49 7.31
C GLU A 50 -21.51 15.60 6.40
N ALA A 51 -22.46 16.20 5.68
CA ALA A 51 -23.28 15.50 4.68
C ALA A 51 -22.42 14.91 3.55
N ASN A 52 -21.43 15.68 3.05
CA ASN A 52 -20.51 15.21 2.02
C ASN A 52 -19.63 14.04 2.53
N ILE A 53 -19.14 14.13 3.77
CA ILE A 53 -18.36 13.06 4.39
C ILE A 53 -19.18 11.79 4.54
N THR A 54 -20.44 11.91 4.96
CA THR A 54 -21.37 10.77 5.09
C THR A 54 -21.64 10.12 3.73
N ALA A 55 -21.88 10.91 2.68
CA ALA A 55 -22.08 10.41 1.33
C ALA A 55 -20.84 9.65 0.81
N ILE A 56 -19.64 10.19 1.03
CA ILE A 56 -18.39 9.52 0.66
C ILE A 56 -18.24 8.19 1.42
N LEU A 57 -18.52 8.17 2.73
CA LEU A 57 -18.46 6.95 3.55
C LEU A 57 -19.40 5.87 3.04
N GLN A 58 -20.63 6.23 2.71
CA GLN A 58 -21.63 5.30 2.17
C GLN A 58 -21.15 4.70 0.84
N ILE A 59 -20.70 5.53 -0.10
CA ILE A 59 -20.17 5.07 -1.39
C ILE A 59 -18.98 4.12 -1.20
N LEU A 60 -18.06 4.44 -0.28
CA LEU A 60 -16.90 3.60 0.00
C LEU A 60 -17.30 2.23 0.56
N GLN A 61 -18.28 2.18 1.46
CA GLN A 61 -18.76 0.93 2.06
C GLN A 61 -19.53 0.04 1.07
N GLU A 62 -20.31 0.65 0.16
CA GLU A 62 -21.12 -0.10 -0.79
C GLU A 62 -20.34 -0.62 -2.01
N HIS A 63 -19.40 0.17 -2.51
CA HIS A 63 -18.80 -0.11 -3.82
C HIS A 63 -17.32 -0.48 -3.78
N TYR A 64 -16.59 -0.18 -2.70
CA TYR A 64 -15.13 -0.33 -2.69
C TYR A 64 -14.62 -1.09 -1.48
N THR A 65 -13.65 -1.96 -1.73
CA THR A 65 -12.88 -2.61 -0.65
C THR A 65 -11.60 -1.82 -0.45
N VAL A 66 -11.44 -1.21 0.72
CA VAL A 66 -10.31 -0.31 1.01
C VAL A 66 -9.64 -0.67 2.33
N GLU A 67 -8.46 -0.12 2.55
CA GLU A 67 -7.69 -0.21 3.79
C GLU A 67 -7.54 -1.62 4.38
N GLY A 68 -8.08 -1.85 5.56
CA GLY A 68 -7.89 -3.09 6.31
C GLY A 68 -8.40 -4.33 5.58
N ASP A 69 -9.56 -4.22 4.92
CA ASP A 69 -10.17 -5.31 4.18
C ASP A 69 -9.37 -5.64 2.93
N LEU A 70 -8.92 -4.63 2.19
CA LEU A 70 -8.05 -4.81 1.03
C LEU A 70 -6.71 -5.42 1.43
N ARG A 71 -6.10 -4.95 2.52
CA ARG A 71 -4.84 -5.52 3.03
C ARG A 71 -5.00 -6.99 3.43
N ARG A 72 -6.12 -7.34 4.09
CA ARG A 72 -6.45 -8.73 4.44
C ARG A 72 -6.63 -9.58 3.19
N GLN A 73 -7.35 -9.09 2.20
CA GLN A 73 -7.58 -9.78 0.93
C GLN A 73 -6.27 -10.05 0.18
N VAL A 74 -5.40 -9.05 0.07
CA VAL A 74 -4.08 -9.21 -0.57
C VAL A 74 -3.22 -10.23 0.18
N ALA A 75 -3.17 -10.15 1.51
CA ALA A 75 -2.43 -11.08 2.34
C ALA A 75 -2.97 -12.52 2.20
N GLN A 76 -4.29 -12.68 2.17
CA GLN A 76 -4.94 -13.98 1.96
C GLN A 76 -4.64 -14.57 0.58
N ASN A 77 -4.66 -13.75 -0.48
CA ASN A 77 -4.30 -14.17 -1.82
C ASN A 77 -2.86 -14.67 -1.90
N ILE A 78 -1.91 -13.97 -1.26
CA ILE A 78 -0.51 -14.40 -1.19
C ILE A 78 -0.38 -15.70 -0.40
N ARG A 79 -1.05 -15.84 0.76
CA ARG A 79 -1.08 -17.08 1.55
C ARG A 79 -1.63 -18.25 0.74
N ARG A 80 -2.70 -18.05 -0.01
CA ARG A 80 -3.27 -19.07 -0.90
C ARG A 80 -2.25 -19.55 -1.94
N LEU A 81 -1.54 -18.62 -2.61
CA LEU A 81 -0.50 -19.00 -3.57
C LEU A 81 0.63 -19.80 -2.93
N MET A 82 0.99 -19.49 -1.68
CA MET A 82 2.00 -20.25 -0.93
C MET A 82 1.50 -21.64 -0.53
N ALA A 83 0.23 -21.75 -0.13
CA ALA A 83 -0.38 -23.03 0.29
C ALA A 83 -0.46 -24.04 -0.85
N ILE A 84 -0.85 -23.58 -2.06
CA ILE A 84 -0.89 -24.45 -3.25
C ILE A 84 0.50 -24.72 -3.88
N ASN A 85 1.59 -24.24 -3.24
CA ASN A 85 2.97 -24.40 -3.71
C ASN A 85 3.21 -23.94 -5.16
N SER A 86 2.48 -22.94 -5.64
CA SER A 86 2.69 -22.36 -6.97
C SER A 86 4.08 -21.74 -7.09
N TYR A 87 4.58 -21.59 -8.34
CA TYR A 87 5.85 -20.89 -8.59
C TYR A 87 5.85 -19.49 -7.94
N ARG A 88 4.80 -18.71 -8.13
CA ARG A 88 4.65 -17.39 -7.51
C ARG A 88 4.66 -17.45 -5.98
N GLY A 89 3.98 -18.44 -5.38
CA GLY A 89 3.97 -18.67 -3.94
C GLY A 89 5.36 -19.00 -3.40
N THR A 90 6.11 -19.85 -4.09
CA THR A 90 7.50 -20.16 -3.74
C THR A 90 8.41 -18.92 -3.81
N ARG A 91 8.20 -18.04 -4.80
CA ARG A 91 8.94 -16.77 -4.90
C ARG A 91 8.60 -15.82 -3.76
N HIS A 92 7.32 -15.71 -3.37
CA HIS A 92 6.90 -14.94 -2.19
C HIS A 92 7.55 -15.49 -0.90
N ARG A 93 7.53 -16.80 -0.70
CA ARG A 93 8.15 -17.46 0.48
C ARG A 93 9.65 -17.17 0.59
N LYS A 94 10.36 -17.15 -0.55
CA LYS A 94 11.81 -16.89 -0.61
C LYS A 94 12.17 -15.40 -0.67
N ASN A 95 11.20 -14.48 -0.58
CA ASN A 95 11.40 -13.04 -0.76
C ASN A 95 12.12 -12.68 -2.07
N LEU A 96 11.77 -13.36 -3.16
CA LEU A 96 12.34 -13.15 -4.49
C LEU A 96 11.30 -12.47 -5.41
N PRO A 97 11.75 -11.80 -6.49
CA PRO A 97 10.85 -11.23 -7.49
C PRO A 97 9.92 -12.29 -8.07
N VAL A 98 8.63 -11.94 -8.26
CA VAL A 98 7.55 -12.88 -8.61
C VAL A 98 7.23 -12.86 -10.10
N HIS A 99 7.65 -11.82 -10.82
CA HIS A 99 7.29 -11.55 -12.21
C HIS A 99 8.39 -11.90 -13.22
N GLY A 100 9.20 -12.92 -12.95
CA GLY A 100 10.21 -13.44 -13.87
C GLY A 100 11.48 -12.58 -14.03
N GLN A 101 11.68 -11.58 -13.16
CA GLN A 101 12.86 -10.71 -13.22
C GLN A 101 14.13 -11.50 -12.92
N ARG A 102 15.23 -11.10 -13.57
CA ARG A 102 16.56 -11.68 -13.33
C ARG A 102 17.03 -11.42 -11.91
N THR A 103 17.59 -12.44 -11.26
CA THR A 103 18.01 -12.37 -9.85
C THR A 103 19.51 -12.54 -9.64
N LYS A 104 20.32 -12.75 -10.70
CA LYS A 104 21.76 -12.96 -10.59
C LYS A 104 22.47 -11.74 -10.01
N THR A 105 22.22 -10.55 -10.53
CA THR A 105 22.91 -9.31 -10.16
C THR A 105 22.02 -8.33 -9.41
N ASN A 106 20.79 -8.15 -9.83
CA ASN A 106 19.87 -7.13 -9.35
C ASN A 106 18.76 -7.72 -8.46
N ALA A 107 17.56 -7.17 -8.48
CA ALA A 107 16.42 -7.51 -7.62
C ALA A 107 16.62 -7.06 -6.15
N ARG A 108 17.31 -5.95 -5.95
CA ARG A 108 17.69 -5.44 -4.61
C ARG A 108 16.49 -5.00 -3.78
N THR A 109 15.43 -4.52 -4.40
CA THR A 109 14.18 -4.16 -3.69
C THR A 109 13.62 -5.32 -2.86
N ARG A 110 13.71 -6.55 -3.37
CA ARG A 110 13.24 -7.75 -2.65
C ARG A 110 14.34 -8.41 -1.83
N LYS A 111 15.59 -8.40 -2.30
CA LYS A 111 16.74 -9.03 -1.63
C LYS A 111 17.35 -8.17 -0.52
N GLY A 112 17.03 -6.88 -0.49
CA GLY A 112 17.69 -5.91 0.38
C GLY A 112 19.02 -5.40 -0.17
N GLY A 113 19.69 -4.51 0.57
CA GLY A 113 20.97 -3.92 0.19
C GLY A 113 22.07 -4.95 -0.09
N LYS A 114 23.10 -4.56 -0.83
CA LYS A 114 24.27 -5.41 -1.01
C LYS A 114 25.00 -5.53 0.34
N LYS A 115 25.19 -6.76 0.80
CA LYS A 115 26.08 -7.05 1.92
C LYS A 115 27.45 -7.35 1.32
N THR A 116 28.37 -6.39 1.40
CA THR A 116 29.77 -6.60 1.01
C THR A 116 30.51 -7.04 2.25
N VAL A 117 31.12 -8.22 2.19
CA VAL A 117 32.02 -8.66 3.23
C VAL A 117 33.37 -7.96 2.95
N GLY A 118 33.64 -6.86 3.67
CA GLY A 118 34.95 -6.26 3.71
C GLY A 118 35.92 -7.16 4.44
N ALA A 119 37.20 -6.83 4.44
CA ALA A 119 38.23 -7.49 5.26
C ALA A 119 37.98 -7.17 6.74
N ILE A 120 37.01 -7.87 7.36
CA ILE A 120 36.77 -7.74 8.79
C ILE A 120 37.74 -8.66 9.50
N ARG A 121 38.70 -8.04 10.20
CA ARG A 121 39.78 -8.74 10.95
C ARG A 121 39.21 -9.51 12.15
N ASP A 122 38.12 -9.05 12.73
CA ASP A 122 37.56 -9.63 13.95
C ASP A 122 36.21 -10.36 13.70
N ARG A 123 36.13 -11.58 14.21
CA ARG A 123 34.94 -12.45 14.10
C ARG A 123 33.72 -11.90 14.89
N THR A 124 33.97 -11.06 15.87
CA THR A 124 32.96 -10.36 16.67
C THR A 124 32.34 -9.22 15.93
N GLU A 125 33.11 -8.42 15.19
CA GLU A 125 32.61 -7.36 14.30
C GLU A 125 31.73 -7.92 13.15
N LEU A 126 32.15 -9.11 12.63
CA LEU A 126 31.37 -9.81 11.59
C LEU A 126 29.98 -10.21 12.08
N LYS A 127 29.85 -10.67 13.32
CA LYS A 127 28.58 -11.01 13.94
C LYS A 127 27.71 -9.77 14.16
N GLN A 128 28.28 -8.65 14.61
CA GLN A 128 27.56 -7.39 14.81
C GLN A 128 27.10 -6.75 13.50
N ALA A 129 27.91 -6.81 12.44
CA ALA A 129 27.54 -6.31 11.11
C ALA A 129 26.42 -7.14 10.44
N ASN A 130 26.30 -8.43 10.77
CA ASN A 130 25.26 -9.31 10.26
C ASN A 130 23.96 -9.28 11.10
N ALA A 131 23.98 -8.70 12.29
CA ALA A 131 22.83 -8.57 13.20
C ALA A 131 22.00 -7.28 12.96
N LYS A 132 22.50 -6.35 12.14
CA LYS A 132 21.79 -5.16 11.67
C LYS A 132 21.16 -5.42 10.29
#